data_9d91158e48880f69a56cc728c4e90dc0
#
_entry.id   9d91158e48880f69a56cc728c4e90dc0
#
_cell.length_a   1.000
_cell.length_b   1.000
_cell.length_c   1.000
_cell.angle_alpha   90.00
_cell.angle_beta   90.00
_cell.angle_gamma   90.00
#
_symmetry.space_group_name_H-M   'P 1'
#
loop_
_entity.id
_entity.type
_entity.pdbx_description
1 polymer ?
#
loop_
_entity_poly.entity_id
_entity_poly.type
_entity_poly.pdbx_seq_one_letter_code
_entity_poly.pdbx_strand_id
1 'polypeptide(L)'
;MDVKAFRETLKQQFPPDGLPAPLAALWWDAKGDWDQAHGLVDELETTQGMAVHAYLHRKEGGADSNANYWYARAGRSFHRPNLDAEWEALVTGLLASA
;
A
#
# COMPACT_ATOMS: atom_id res chain seq x y z
N MET A 1 -11.50 10.43 -7.46
CA MET A 1 -10.33 10.97 -6.75
C MET A 1 -9.07 10.53 -7.47
N ASP A 2 -8.12 11.41 -7.66
CA ASP A 2 -6.81 11.06 -8.19
C ASP A 2 -5.77 11.05 -7.05
N VAL A 3 -4.52 10.71 -7.38
CA VAL A 3 -3.46 10.61 -6.37
C VAL A 3 -3.20 11.95 -5.69
N LYS A 4 -3.35 13.06 -6.42
CA LYS A 4 -3.16 14.39 -5.84
C LYS A 4 -4.23 14.68 -4.78
N ALA A 5 -5.50 14.40 -5.09
CA ALA A 5 -6.59 14.56 -4.15
C ALA A 5 -6.42 13.62 -2.95
N PHE A 6 -5.97 12.40 -3.18
CA PHE A 6 -5.67 11.45 -2.11
C PHE A 6 -4.60 12.01 -1.17
N ARG A 7 -3.51 12.56 -1.72
CA ARG A 7 -2.46 13.17 -0.90
C ARG A 7 -2.97 14.34 -0.06
N GLU A 8 -3.91 15.14 -0.60
CA GLU A 8 -4.50 16.24 0.17
C GLU A 8 -5.23 15.74 1.41
N THR A 9 -5.83 14.54 1.36
CA THR A 9 -6.52 13.98 2.54
C THR A 9 -5.56 13.63 3.67
N LEU A 10 -4.26 13.52 3.38
CA LEU A 10 -3.27 13.21 4.42
C LEU A 10 -3.13 14.33 5.46
N LYS A 11 -3.66 15.51 5.19
CA LYS A 11 -3.73 16.61 6.17
C LYS A 11 -4.74 16.34 7.26
N GLN A 12 -5.66 15.40 7.05
CA GLN A 12 -6.69 15.02 8.02
C GLN A 12 -6.10 14.09 9.07
N GLN A 13 -6.80 13.95 10.19
CA GLN A 13 -6.37 13.07 11.28
C GLN A 13 -6.68 11.60 10.99
N PHE A 14 -7.74 11.34 10.23
CA PHE A 14 -8.19 10.00 9.89
C PHE A 14 -8.43 9.91 8.38
N PRO A 15 -8.36 8.69 7.81
CA PRO A 15 -8.61 8.54 6.37
C PRO A 15 -10.07 8.86 6.04
N PRO A 16 -10.33 9.24 4.78
CA PRO A 16 -11.71 9.42 4.33
C PRO A 16 -12.53 8.15 4.55
N ASP A 17 -13.83 8.32 4.85
CA ASP A 17 -14.73 7.19 5.01
C ASP A 17 -14.88 6.42 3.70
N GLY A 18 -15.03 5.11 3.82
CA GLY A 18 -15.34 4.26 2.67
C GLY A 18 -14.16 3.83 1.83
N LEU A 19 -12.91 4.11 2.26
CA LEU A 19 -11.75 3.62 1.53
C LEU A 19 -11.64 2.10 1.65
N PRO A 20 -11.40 1.38 0.52
CA PRO A 20 -11.05 -0.03 0.62
C PRO A 20 -9.79 -0.23 1.46
N ALA A 21 -9.68 -1.40 2.09
CA ALA A 21 -8.57 -1.67 3.02
C ALA A 21 -7.18 -1.41 2.42
N PRO A 22 -6.87 -1.81 1.16
CA PRO A 22 -5.55 -1.51 0.61
C PRO A 22 -5.26 -0.01 0.50
N LEU A 23 -6.25 0.80 0.12
CA LEU A 23 -6.07 2.26 0.06
C LEU A 23 -5.92 2.86 1.45
N ALA A 24 -6.72 2.40 2.41
CA ALA A 24 -6.60 2.85 3.79
C ALA A 24 -5.22 2.51 4.37
N ALA A 25 -4.68 1.34 4.01
CA ALA A 25 -3.33 0.94 4.43
C ALA A 25 -2.28 1.91 3.88
N LEU A 26 -2.37 2.28 2.60
CA LEU A 26 -1.43 3.23 2.01
C LEU A 26 -1.57 4.62 2.62
N TRP A 27 -2.77 5.00 3.04
CA TRP A 27 -3.01 6.25 3.74
C TRP A 27 -2.27 6.28 5.08
N TRP A 28 -2.44 5.22 5.91
CA TRP A 28 -1.77 5.14 7.20
C TRP A 28 -0.25 5.03 7.05
N ASP A 29 0.22 4.33 6.02
CA ASP A 29 1.64 4.26 5.72
C ASP A 29 2.22 5.65 5.46
N ALA A 30 1.54 6.46 4.65
CA ALA A 30 1.98 7.82 4.36
C ALA A 30 1.98 8.72 5.60
N LYS A 31 1.12 8.40 6.59
CA LYS A 31 1.09 9.11 7.87
C LYS A 31 2.18 8.62 8.84
N GLY A 32 2.95 7.62 8.45
CA GLY A 32 4.02 7.08 9.28
C GLY A 32 3.58 5.99 10.25
N ASP A 33 2.38 5.46 10.11
CA ASP A 33 1.86 4.41 11.00
C ASP A 33 1.87 3.05 10.27
N TRP A 34 3.04 2.43 10.24
CA TRP A 34 3.25 1.16 9.55
C TRP A 34 2.40 0.03 10.14
N ASP A 35 2.31 -0.03 11.47
CA ASP A 35 1.57 -1.11 12.14
C ASP A 35 0.09 -1.08 11.78
N GLN A 36 -0.51 0.11 11.76
CA GLN A 36 -1.91 0.25 11.37
C GLN A 36 -2.11 -0.11 9.89
N ALA A 37 -1.19 0.33 9.05
CA ALA A 37 -1.23 0.00 7.62
C ALA A 37 -1.16 -1.50 7.41
N HIS A 38 -0.18 -2.17 8.03
CA HIS A 38 0.02 -3.60 7.89
C HIS A 38 -1.19 -4.39 8.39
N GLY A 39 -1.79 -3.99 9.53
CA GLY A 39 -2.94 -4.67 10.08
C GLY A 39 -4.16 -4.68 9.17
N LEU A 40 -4.26 -3.71 8.26
CA LEU A 40 -5.37 -3.63 7.32
C LEU A 40 -5.23 -4.62 6.15
N VAL A 41 -4.03 -5.10 5.86
CA VAL A 41 -3.78 -5.94 4.69
C VAL A 41 -3.15 -7.29 5.01
N ASP A 42 -2.76 -7.54 6.25
CA ASP A 42 -1.98 -8.75 6.59
C ASP A 42 -2.73 -10.06 6.33
N GLU A 43 -4.05 -10.05 6.38
CA GLU A 43 -4.87 -11.23 6.11
C GLU A 43 -5.57 -11.20 4.75
N LEU A 44 -5.36 -10.14 3.95
CA LEU A 44 -6.01 -10.02 2.66
C LEU A 44 -5.31 -10.92 1.63
N GLU A 45 -6.10 -11.71 0.92
CA GLU A 45 -5.59 -12.59 -0.13
C GLU A 45 -5.92 -12.09 -1.53
N THR A 46 -6.45 -10.87 -1.65
CA THR A 46 -6.64 -10.25 -2.96
C THR A 46 -5.30 -9.83 -3.55
N THR A 47 -5.19 -9.81 -4.87
CA THR A 47 -3.97 -9.38 -5.55
C THR A 47 -3.55 -7.98 -5.09
N GLN A 48 -4.50 -7.08 -4.96
CA GLN A 48 -4.25 -5.70 -4.52
C GLN A 48 -3.78 -5.63 -3.08
N GLY A 49 -4.44 -6.39 -2.19
CA GLY A 49 -4.03 -6.43 -0.78
C GLY A 49 -2.64 -7.01 -0.60
N MET A 50 -2.34 -8.08 -1.34
CA MET A 50 -1.01 -8.70 -1.28
C MET A 50 0.08 -7.79 -1.84
N ALA A 51 -0.22 -6.99 -2.88
CA ALA A 51 0.74 -6.04 -3.42
C ALA A 51 1.09 -4.94 -2.41
N VAL A 52 0.10 -4.43 -1.69
CA VAL A 52 0.33 -3.44 -0.63
C VAL A 52 1.10 -4.07 0.54
N HIS A 53 0.74 -5.30 0.93
CA HIS A 53 1.43 -6.04 1.98
C HIS A 53 2.92 -6.20 1.63
N ALA A 54 3.22 -6.57 0.38
CA ALA A 54 4.59 -6.68 -0.10
C ALA A 54 5.34 -5.36 -0.02
N TYR A 55 4.70 -4.28 -0.45
CA TYR A 55 5.27 -2.93 -0.38
C TYR A 55 5.63 -2.56 1.07
N LEU A 56 4.72 -2.84 2.02
CA LEU A 56 4.96 -2.52 3.43
C LEU A 56 6.17 -3.28 3.98
N HIS A 57 6.32 -4.55 3.63
CA HIS A 57 7.48 -5.33 4.06
C HIS A 57 8.77 -4.84 3.41
N ARG A 58 8.71 -4.40 2.14
CA ARG A 58 9.86 -3.78 1.48
C ARG A 58 10.29 -2.51 2.22
N LYS A 59 9.32 -1.67 2.59
CA LYS A 59 9.57 -0.41 3.28
C LYS A 59 10.12 -0.62 4.68
N GLU A 60 9.63 -1.65 5.36
CA GLU A 60 10.07 -1.99 6.71
C GLU A 60 11.58 -2.27 6.75
N GLY A 61 12.11 -2.83 5.66
CA GLY A 61 13.49 -3.30 5.62
C GLY A 61 13.59 -4.70 6.20
N GLY A 62 14.80 -5.14 6.49
CA GLY A 62 15.01 -6.49 6.99
C GLY A 62 15.15 -7.50 5.86
N ALA A 63 14.64 -8.73 6.04
CA ALA A 63 14.79 -9.79 5.05
C ALA A 63 13.87 -9.56 3.86
N ASP A 64 14.45 -9.46 2.66
CA ASP A 64 13.69 -9.29 1.42
C ASP A 64 12.74 -10.46 1.15
N SER A 65 12.96 -11.62 1.79
CA SER A 65 12.15 -12.80 1.58
C SER A 65 10.67 -12.57 1.88
N ASN A 66 10.33 -11.77 2.89
CA ASN A 66 8.93 -11.47 3.20
C ASN A 66 8.28 -10.66 2.08
N ALA A 67 8.94 -9.60 1.63
CA ALA A 67 8.42 -8.78 0.55
C ALA A 67 8.31 -9.62 -0.74
N ASN A 68 9.34 -10.39 -1.07
CA ASN A 68 9.37 -11.20 -2.28
C ASN A 68 8.25 -12.24 -2.29
N TYR A 69 7.98 -12.86 -1.15
CA TYR A 69 6.89 -13.83 -1.02
C TYR A 69 5.55 -13.20 -1.43
N TRP A 70 5.25 -12.01 -0.89
CA TRP A 70 3.97 -11.35 -1.17
C TRP A 70 3.91 -10.77 -2.58
N TYR A 71 5.03 -10.26 -3.13
CA TYR A 71 5.09 -9.82 -4.51
C TYR A 71 4.80 -10.97 -5.46
N ALA A 72 5.38 -12.14 -5.21
CA ALA A 72 5.16 -13.32 -6.05
C ALA A 72 3.68 -13.72 -6.03
N ARG A 73 3.07 -13.75 -4.85
CA ARG A 73 1.64 -14.07 -4.72
C ARG A 73 0.75 -13.04 -5.39
N ALA A 74 1.16 -11.78 -5.40
CA ALA A 74 0.42 -10.71 -6.06
C ALA A 74 0.64 -10.68 -7.59
N GLY A 75 1.52 -11.55 -8.10
CA GLY A 75 1.84 -11.57 -9.52
C GLY A 75 2.71 -10.41 -9.97
N ARG A 76 3.48 -9.81 -9.05
CA ARG A 76 4.33 -8.66 -9.33
C ARG A 76 5.78 -9.08 -9.50
N SER A 77 6.50 -8.42 -10.43
CA SER A 77 7.92 -8.68 -10.61
C SER A 77 8.73 -8.10 -9.46
N PHE A 78 9.98 -8.56 -9.31
CA PHE A 78 10.87 -8.03 -8.27
C PHE A 78 11.57 -6.76 -8.68
N HIS A 79 11.39 -6.30 -9.91
CA HIS A 79 11.97 -5.06 -10.38
C HIS A 79 11.09 -3.90 -9.91
N ARG A 80 11.61 -3.06 -9.01
CA ARG A 80 10.81 -2.03 -8.32
C ARG A 80 11.40 -0.64 -8.54
N PRO A 81 10.56 0.39 -8.68
CA PRO A 81 11.01 1.77 -8.56
C PRO A 81 11.35 2.09 -7.10
N ASN A 82 11.68 3.35 -6.80
CA ASN A 82 11.85 3.75 -5.41
C ASN A 82 10.52 3.65 -4.65
N LEU A 83 10.59 3.72 -3.32
CA LEU A 83 9.41 3.53 -2.46
C LEU A 83 8.32 4.56 -2.74
N ASP A 84 8.67 5.82 -2.94
CA ASP A 84 7.68 6.87 -3.22
C ASP A 84 6.96 6.62 -4.53
N ALA A 85 7.69 6.21 -5.56
CA ALA A 85 7.10 5.91 -6.86
C ALA A 85 6.22 4.66 -6.79
N GLU A 86 6.61 3.66 -6.02
CA GLU A 86 5.78 2.46 -5.83
C GLU A 86 4.49 2.81 -5.09
N TRP A 87 4.56 3.61 -4.02
CA TRP A 87 3.38 4.08 -3.31
C TRP A 87 2.42 4.79 -4.24
N GLU A 88 2.94 5.72 -5.05
CA GLU A 88 2.11 6.48 -5.98
C GLU A 88 1.47 5.58 -7.03
N ALA A 89 2.22 4.61 -7.56
CA ALA A 89 1.68 3.66 -8.53
C ALA A 89 0.58 2.79 -7.93
N LEU A 90 0.77 2.32 -6.69
CA LEU A 90 -0.23 1.52 -6.00
C LEU A 90 -1.51 2.33 -5.76
N VAL A 91 -1.39 3.55 -5.27
CA VAL A 91 -2.54 4.42 -5.03
C VAL A 91 -3.27 4.69 -6.35
N THR A 92 -2.55 5.06 -7.39
CA THR A 92 -3.13 5.36 -8.70
C THR A 92 -3.92 4.16 -9.23
N GLY A 93 -3.32 2.97 -9.17
CA GLY A 93 -3.98 1.75 -9.65
C GLY A 93 -5.21 1.39 -8.84
N LEU A 94 -5.14 1.53 -7.51
CA LEU A 94 -6.28 1.22 -6.64
C LEU A 94 -7.42 2.21 -6.82
N LEU A 95 -7.11 3.49 -7.00
CA LEU A 95 -8.14 4.50 -7.26
C LEU A 95 -8.84 4.25 -8.60
N ALA A 96 -8.11 3.78 -9.59
CA ALA A 96 -8.69 3.45 -10.90
C ALA A 96 -9.62 2.23 -10.83
N SER A 97 -9.37 1.31 -9.87
CA SER A 97 -10.17 0.09 -9.69
C SER A 97 -11.38 0.29 -8.80
N ALA A 98 -11.44 1.39 -8.09
CA ALA A 98 -12.49 1.65 -7.10
C ALA A 98 -13.81 2.08 -7.72
#